data_53de1aefb81a36628e9af1cf16a732c5
#
_entry.id   53de1aefb81a36628e9af1cf16a732c5
#
_cell.length_a   1.000
_cell.length_b   1.000
_cell.length_c   1.000
_cell.angle_alpha   90.00
_cell.angle_beta   90.00
_cell.angle_gamma   90.00
#
_symmetry.space_group_name_H-M   'P 1'
#
loop_
_entity.id
_entity.type
_entity.pdbx_description
1 polymer ?
#
loop_
_entity_poly.entity_id
_entity_poly.type
_entity_poly.pdbx_seq_one_letter_code
_entity_poly.pdbx_strand_id
1 'polypeptide(L)'
;MSNDTQKLKEILYSNISLEEFLLSMIKDMMETLMKAELTELLKYEKYSPEGHNSGNSRNGFYKRSYETKYGKIKILNIPRDRNDEFQQQLIPPYKRRDGWLEDMIMQLYANGVSTRDVGSIIEKLYGNSYSPTTISNITDVAIEEINKWRQRKLNKRYSVLFIDAMSVK
;
A
#
# COMPACT_ATOMS: atom_id res chain seq x y z
N MET A 1 -33.25 -5.55 1.47
CA MET A 1 -32.16 -5.48 2.47
C MET A 1 -30.87 -5.21 1.71
N SER A 2 -30.10 -4.19 2.10
CA SER A 2 -28.89 -3.84 1.37
C SER A 2 -27.85 -4.97 1.52
N ASN A 3 -27.02 -5.15 0.50
CA ASN A 3 -25.94 -6.16 0.47
C ASN A 3 -25.01 -6.04 1.69
N ASP A 4 -24.91 -4.85 2.25
CA ASP A 4 -24.09 -4.50 3.41
C ASP A 4 -24.65 -5.08 4.73
N THR A 5 -25.98 -5.11 4.88
CA THR A 5 -26.63 -5.69 6.07
C THR A 5 -26.46 -7.21 6.12
N GLN A 6 -26.36 -7.84 4.96
CA GLN A 6 -26.17 -9.28 4.84
C GLN A 6 -24.70 -9.64 5.15
N LYS A 7 -23.74 -8.86 4.64
CA LYS A 7 -22.32 -8.98 4.99
C LYS A 7 -22.07 -8.75 6.49
N LEU A 8 -22.71 -7.75 7.11
CA LEU A 8 -22.63 -7.51 8.55
C LEU A 8 -23.16 -8.67 9.39
N LYS A 9 -24.24 -9.33 8.94
CA LYS A 9 -24.77 -10.54 9.62
C LYS A 9 -23.79 -11.71 9.51
N GLU A 10 -23.17 -11.92 8.35
CA GLU A 10 -22.16 -12.96 8.16
C GLU A 10 -20.97 -12.78 9.09
N ILE A 11 -20.56 -11.53 9.40
CA ILE A 11 -19.50 -11.24 10.37
C ILE A 11 -19.93 -11.59 11.79
N LEU A 12 -21.13 -11.21 12.19
CA LEU A 12 -21.64 -11.46 13.53
C LEU A 12 -21.83 -12.97 13.80
N TYR A 13 -22.05 -13.78 12.76
CA TYR A 13 -22.29 -15.22 12.87
C TYR A 13 -21.12 -16.09 12.39
N SER A 14 -20.09 -15.50 11.72
CA SER A 14 -18.88 -16.20 11.35
C SER A 14 -17.74 -15.82 12.32
N ASN A 15 -16.90 -16.79 12.66
CA ASN A 15 -15.68 -16.56 13.45
C ASN A 15 -14.59 -15.78 12.66
N ILE A 16 -14.99 -14.84 11.80
CA ILE A 16 -14.07 -14.01 11.01
C ILE A 16 -13.62 -12.85 11.89
N SER A 17 -12.30 -12.63 11.97
CA SER A 17 -11.75 -11.50 12.71
C SER A 17 -12.13 -10.17 12.03
N LEU A 18 -12.15 -9.08 12.83
CA LEU A 18 -12.43 -7.75 12.30
C LEU A 18 -11.39 -7.35 11.22
N GLU A 19 -10.13 -7.76 11.40
CA GLU A 19 -9.06 -7.52 10.44
C GLU A 19 -9.31 -8.21 9.10
N GLU A 20 -9.70 -9.49 9.14
CA GLU A 20 -10.02 -10.25 7.91
C GLU A 20 -11.21 -9.64 7.18
N PHE A 21 -12.20 -9.17 7.92
CA PHE A 21 -13.32 -8.46 7.34
C PHE A 21 -12.90 -7.15 6.67
N LEU A 22 -12.13 -6.31 7.36
CA LEU A 22 -11.63 -5.06 6.81
C LEU A 22 -10.77 -5.30 5.56
N LEU A 23 -9.91 -6.32 5.57
CA LEU A 23 -9.13 -6.71 4.40
C LEU A 23 -9.99 -7.14 3.22
N SER A 24 -11.08 -7.88 3.47
CA SER A 24 -12.05 -8.26 2.44
C SER A 24 -12.74 -7.03 1.85
N MET A 25 -13.20 -6.10 2.69
CA MET A 25 -13.81 -4.85 2.21
C MET A 25 -12.84 -4.00 1.38
N ILE A 26 -11.61 -3.83 1.85
CA ILE A 26 -10.59 -3.08 1.13
C ILE A 26 -10.31 -3.73 -0.22
N LYS A 27 -10.16 -5.06 -0.27
CA LYS A 27 -9.98 -5.79 -1.52
C LYS A 27 -11.12 -5.53 -2.50
N ASP A 28 -12.38 -5.71 -2.07
CA ASP A 28 -13.57 -5.53 -2.90
C ASP A 28 -13.65 -4.08 -3.44
N MET A 29 -13.34 -3.10 -2.60
CA MET A 29 -13.31 -1.69 -2.99
C MET A 29 -12.22 -1.43 -4.02
N MET A 30 -10.99 -1.93 -3.80
CA MET A 30 -9.88 -1.77 -4.75
C MET A 30 -10.20 -2.40 -6.10
N GLU A 31 -10.73 -3.63 -6.12
CA GLU A 31 -11.12 -4.31 -7.36
C GLU A 31 -12.24 -3.56 -8.09
N THR A 32 -13.18 -2.96 -7.36
CA THR A 32 -14.27 -2.17 -7.93
C THR A 32 -13.76 -0.88 -8.54
N LEU A 33 -12.87 -0.15 -7.86
CA LEU A 33 -12.25 1.07 -8.38
C LEU A 33 -11.43 0.79 -9.63
N MET A 34 -10.59 -0.24 -9.65
CA MET A 34 -9.81 -0.60 -10.83
C MET A 34 -10.69 -1.01 -12.02
N LYS A 35 -11.84 -1.66 -11.77
CA LYS A 35 -12.82 -1.94 -12.84
C LYS A 35 -13.44 -0.67 -13.38
N ALA A 36 -13.73 0.31 -12.52
CA ALA A 36 -14.23 1.63 -12.93
C ALA A 36 -13.19 2.39 -13.76
N GLU A 37 -11.91 2.40 -13.33
CA GLU A 37 -10.81 2.98 -14.12
C GLU A 37 -10.71 2.35 -15.52
N LEU A 38 -10.80 1.01 -15.61
CA LEU A 38 -10.78 0.32 -16.92
C LEU A 38 -12.01 0.68 -17.75
N THR A 39 -13.19 0.81 -17.15
CA THR A 39 -14.41 1.22 -17.86
C THR A 39 -14.26 2.64 -18.41
N GLU A 40 -13.65 3.53 -17.62
CA GLU A 40 -13.38 4.91 -18.05
C GLU A 40 -12.40 4.96 -19.22
N LEU A 41 -11.35 4.13 -19.21
CA LEU A 41 -10.43 4.01 -20.34
C LEU A 41 -11.13 3.52 -21.61
N LEU A 42 -11.91 2.44 -21.48
CA LEU A 42 -12.57 1.79 -22.63
C LEU A 42 -13.78 2.58 -23.15
N LYS A 43 -14.35 3.48 -22.34
CA LYS A 43 -15.52 4.31 -22.67
C LYS A 43 -16.81 3.53 -22.92
N TYR A 44 -16.89 2.27 -22.47
CA TYR A 44 -18.11 1.48 -22.55
C TYR A 44 -18.22 0.51 -21.38
N GLU A 45 -19.45 0.22 -20.96
CA GLU A 45 -19.77 -0.74 -19.89
C GLU A 45 -19.57 -2.19 -20.34
N LYS A 46 -19.39 -3.07 -19.34
CA LYS A 46 -19.28 -4.49 -19.60
C LYS A 46 -20.58 -5.01 -20.24
N TYR A 47 -20.46 -5.77 -21.31
CA TYR A 47 -21.56 -6.27 -22.15
C TYR A 47 -22.33 -5.23 -22.95
N SER A 48 -21.89 -4.00 -23.00
CA SER A 48 -22.48 -2.96 -23.87
C SER A 48 -22.20 -3.27 -25.35
N PRO A 49 -23.20 -3.06 -26.24
CA PRO A 49 -23.00 -3.14 -27.68
C PRO A 49 -21.93 -2.16 -28.20
N GLU A 50 -21.72 -1.03 -27.52
CA GLU A 50 -20.71 0.00 -27.84
C GLU A 50 -19.27 -0.56 -27.83
N GLY A 51 -19.03 -1.64 -27.08
CA GLY A 51 -17.74 -2.35 -27.07
C GLY A 51 -17.46 -3.13 -28.37
N HIS A 52 -18.44 -3.32 -29.24
CA HIS A 52 -18.25 -4.02 -30.49
C HIS A 52 -17.47 -3.16 -31.49
N ASN A 53 -16.31 -3.63 -31.92
CA ASN A 53 -15.39 -2.90 -32.81
C ASN A 53 -14.79 -1.61 -32.21
N SER A 54 -14.74 -1.47 -30.89
CA SER A 54 -14.14 -0.31 -30.21
C SER A 54 -12.61 -0.23 -30.32
N GLY A 55 -11.95 -1.23 -30.91
CA GLY A 55 -10.49 -1.29 -31.03
C GLY A 55 -9.76 -1.86 -29.81
N ASN A 56 -10.34 -1.77 -28.62
CA ASN A 56 -9.80 -2.35 -27.39
C ASN A 56 -10.90 -3.03 -26.58
N SER A 57 -10.55 -3.99 -25.75
CA SER A 57 -11.53 -4.76 -24.96
C SER A 57 -10.95 -5.26 -23.64
N ARG A 58 -11.84 -5.55 -22.70
CA ARG A 58 -11.47 -6.21 -21.43
C ARG A 58 -10.83 -7.57 -21.70
N ASN A 59 -9.69 -7.84 -21.07
CA ASN A 59 -8.92 -9.08 -21.25
C ASN A 59 -8.72 -9.83 -19.90
N GLY A 60 -9.79 -9.98 -19.13
CA GLY A 60 -9.74 -10.70 -17.88
C GLY A 60 -8.96 -9.99 -16.77
N PHE A 61 -8.34 -10.79 -15.90
CA PHE A 61 -7.62 -10.29 -14.72
C PHE A 61 -6.31 -11.07 -14.55
N TYR A 62 -5.29 -10.41 -14.01
CA TYR A 62 -4.17 -11.11 -13.42
C TYR A 62 -4.20 -10.99 -11.89
N LYS A 63 -3.58 -11.95 -11.22
CA LYS A 63 -3.56 -12.02 -9.76
C LYS A 63 -2.23 -11.53 -9.23
N ARG A 64 -2.27 -10.70 -8.18
CA ARG A 64 -1.07 -10.32 -7.42
C ARG A 64 -1.40 -10.23 -5.93
N SER A 65 -0.39 -10.28 -5.08
CA SER A 65 -0.55 -9.92 -3.67
C SER A 65 -0.29 -8.43 -3.47
N TYR A 66 -0.95 -7.84 -2.47
CA TYR A 66 -0.75 -6.45 -2.08
C TYR A 66 -0.75 -6.32 -0.57
N GLU A 67 0.21 -5.58 -0.01
CA GLU A 67 0.34 -5.36 1.41
C GLU A 67 -0.25 -4.01 1.78
N THR A 68 -1.21 -4.03 2.71
CA THR A 68 -1.87 -2.85 3.26
C THR A 68 -1.49 -2.68 4.73
N LYS A 69 -1.76 -1.52 5.29
CA LYS A 69 -1.59 -1.28 6.74
C LYS A 69 -2.45 -2.19 7.63
N TYR A 70 -3.47 -2.84 7.07
CA TYR A 70 -4.36 -3.75 7.80
C TYR A 70 -4.01 -5.23 7.57
N GLY A 71 -2.98 -5.52 6.79
CA GLY A 71 -2.52 -6.86 6.47
C GLY A 71 -2.33 -7.11 4.98
N LYS A 72 -2.04 -8.37 4.62
CA LYS A 72 -1.73 -8.77 3.26
C LYS A 72 -2.96 -9.32 2.53
N ILE A 73 -3.34 -8.68 1.44
CA ILE A 73 -4.28 -9.22 0.46
C ILE A 73 -3.52 -10.24 -0.39
N LYS A 74 -3.79 -11.53 -0.17
CA LYS A 74 -3.08 -12.62 -0.86
C LYS A 74 -3.37 -12.65 -2.36
N ILE A 75 -4.61 -12.39 -2.74
CA ILE A 75 -5.09 -12.42 -4.12
C ILE A 75 -5.92 -11.17 -4.38
N LEU A 76 -5.35 -10.25 -5.13
CA LEU A 76 -6.00 -9.08 -5.69
C LEU A 76 -6.10 -9.25 -7.20
N ASN A 77 -7.30 -9.15 -7.75
CA ASN A 77 -7.54 -9.31 -9.18
C ASN A 77 -7.41 -7.96 -9.88
N ILE A 78 -6.36 -7.81 -10.67
CA ILE A 78 -6.08 -6.60 -11.45
C ILE A 78 -6.67 -6.77 -12.84
N PRO A 79 -7.59 -5.90 -13.28
CA PRO A 79 -8.16 -5.98 -14.61
C PRO A 79 -7.12 -5.65 -15.69
N ARG A 80 -7.31 -6.20 -16.89
CA ARG A 80 -6.49 -5.93 -18.06
C ARG A 80 -7.37 -5.65 -19.27
N ASP A 81 -6.86 -4.84 -20.17
CA ASP A 81 -7.36 -4.68 -21.52
C ASP A 81 -6.57 -5.54 -22.52
N ARG A 82 -7.03 -5.60 -23.75
CA ARG A 82 -6.41 -6.44 -24.81
C ARG A 82 -5.13 -5.81 -25.37
N ASN A 83 -5.08 -4.47 -25.43
CA ASN A 83 -3.98 -3.73 -26.04
C ASN A 83 -2.85 -3.40 -25.06
N ASP A 84 -3.01 -3.75 -23.76
CA ASP A 84 -2.05 -3.41 -22.69
C ASP A 84 -1.86 -1.89 -22.50
N GLU A 85 -2.91 -1.11 -22.79
CA GLU A 85 -2.95 0.34 -22.64
C GLU A 85 -3.37 0.76 -21.22
N PHE A 86 -4.05 -0.15 -20.50
CA PHE A 86 -4.56 0.12 -19.16
C PHE A 86 -3.45 0.11 -18.13
N GLN A 87 -3.20 1.26 -17.55
CA GLN A 87 -2.33 1.42 -16.37
C GLN A 87 -3.17 1.90 -15.19
N GLN A 88 -3.41 1.01 -14.24
CA GLN A 88 -4.17 1.35 -13.03
C GLN A 88 -3.44 2.45 -12.24
N GLN A 89 -4.19 3.50 -11.87
CA GLN A 89 -3.68 4.61 -11.06
C GLN A 89 -3.67 4.27 -9.57
N LEU A 90 -4.66 3.50 -9.13
CA LEU A 90 -4.84 3.12 -7.73
C LEU A 90 -3.62 2.39 -7.16
N ILE A 91 -3.01 1.51 -7.96
CA ILE A 91 -1.80 0.77 -7.59
C ILE A 91 -0.78 0.93 -8.71
N PRO A 92 0.21 1.81 -8.56
CA PRO A 92 1.25 2.00 -9.56
C PRO A 92 1.94 0.69 -9.92
N PRO A 93 2.42 0.54 -11.16
CA PRO A 93 3.20 -0.62 -11.58
C PRO A 93 4.37 -0.87 -10.62
N TYR A 94 4.66 -2.14 -10.36
CA TYR A 94 5.74 -2.60 -9.46
C TYR A 94 5.58 -2.26 -7.97
N LYS A 95 4.60 -1.45 -7.57
CA LYS A 95 4.33 -1.16 -6.16
C LYS A 95 3.54 -2.32 -5.54
N ARG A 96 4.16 -3.06 -4.62
CA ARG A 96 3.57 -4.25 -3.96
C ARG A 96 2.97 -3.95 -2.60
N ARG A 97 3.15 -2.74 -2.09
CA ARG A 97 2.68 -2.31 -0.78
C ARG A 97 2.32 -0.83 -0.80
N ASP A 98 1.47 -0.46 0.11
CA ASP A 98 1.19 0.94 0.43
C ASP A 98 2.41 1.53 1.18
N GLY A 99 2.84 2.74 0.91
CA GLY A 99 4.07 3.34 1.47
C GLY A 99 4.09 3.53 3.00
N TRP A 100 3.02 3.14 3.70
CA TRP A 100 2.88 3.28 5.15
C TRP A 100 3.99 2.58 5.97
N LEU A 101 4.52 1.46 5.46
CA LEU A 101 5.57 0.72 6.15
C LEU A 101 6.90 1.48 6.12
N GLU A 102 7.22 2.04 4.97
CA GLU A 102 8.39 2.89 4.77
C GLU A 102 8.32 4.12 5.68
N ASP A 103 7.16 4.77 5.74
CA ASP A 103 6.92 5.94 6.62
C ASP A 103 7.07 5.56 8.09
N MET A 104 6.52 4.42 8.52
CA MET A 104 6.65 3.93 9.89
C MET A 104 8.10 3.60 10.24
N ILE A 105 8.83 2.93 9.35
CA ILE A 105 10.25 2.61 9.55
C ILE A 105 11.07 3.89 9.67
N MET A 106 10.81 4.88 8.82
CA MET A 106 11.47 6.18 8.89
C MET A 106 11.21 6.87 10.22
N GLN A 107 9.96 6.86 10.71
CA GLN A 107 9.61 7.44 12.01
C GLN A 107 10.30 6.71 13.17
N LEU A 108 10.28 5.38 13.19
CA LEU A 108 10.96 4.59 14.24
C LEU A 108 12.46 4.86 14.24
N TYR A 109 13.08 4.90 13.06
CA TYR A 109 14.50 5.16 12.91
C TYR A 109 14.88 6.60 13.33
N ALA A 110 14.05 7.59 12.97
CA ALA A 110 14.22 8.98 13.40
C ALA A 110 14.13 9.14 14.93
N ASN A 111 13.37 8.26 15.60
CA ASN A 111 13.28 8.21 17.06
C ASN A 111 14.38 7.35 17.73
N GLY A 112 15.39 6.93 16.98
CA GLY A 112 16.56 6.22 17.49
C GLY A 112 16.39 4.71 17.67
N VAL A 113 15.32 4.11 17.11
CA VAL A 113 15.12 2.65 17.16
C VAL A 113 16.09 1.98 16.19
N SER A 114 16.81 0.94 16.66
CA SER A 114 17.74 0.22 15.78
C SER A 114 17.03 -0.56 14.68
N THR A 115 17.70 -0.82 13.56
CA THR A 115 17.14 -1.60 12.44
C THR A 115 16.71 -3.01 12.88
N ARG A 116 17.38 -3.59 13.86
CA ARG A 116 17.02 -4.90 14.43
C ARG A 116 15.71 -4.83 15.22
N ASP A 117 15.55 -3.78 16.02
CA ASP A 117 14.34 -3.59 16.83
C ASP A 117 13.15 -3.22 15.96
N VAL A 118 13.37 -2.42 14.91
CA VAL A 118 12.36 -2.14 13.88
C VAL A 118 11.81 -3.44 13.28
N GLY A 119 12.70 -4.38 12.89
CA GLY A 119 12.28 -5.69 12.38
C GLY A 119 11.41 -6.46 13.37
N SER A 120 11.82 -6.51 14.63
CA SER A 120 11.07 -7.19 15.69
C SER A 120 9.72 -6.54 15.99
N ILE A 121 9.64 -5.21 15.93
CA ILE A 121 8.38 -4.48 16.12
C ILE A 121 7.40 -4.78 14.99
N ILE A 122 7.87 -4.75 13.74
CA ILE A 122 7.05 -5.04 12.56
C ILE A 122 6.52 -6.47 12.61
N GLU A 123 7.38 -7.44 12.95
CA GLU A 123 6.96 -8.84 13.07
C GLU A 123 5.88 -9.02 14.13
N LYS A 124 6.03 -8.38 15.30
CA LYS A 124 5.03 -8.46 16.38
C LYS A 124 3.71 -7.78 16.05
N LEU A 125 3.74 -6.65 15.34
CA LEU A 125 2.53 -5.89 15.04
C LEU A 125 1.73 -6.46 13.86
N TYR A 126 2.41 -7.02 12.86
CA TYR A 126 1.80 -7.41 11.59
C TYR A 126 1.89 -8.91 11.27
N GLY A 127 2.52 -9.68 12.15
CA GLY A 127 2.66 -11.15 11.98
C GLY A 127 3.46 -11.58 10.76
N ASN A 128 4.09 -10.63 10.06
CA ASN A 128 4.91 -10.88 8.88
C ASN A 128 6.38 -10.63 9.22
N SER A 129 7.22 -11.66 9.09
CA SER A 129 8.67 -11.49 9.16
C SER A 129 9.17 -10.88 7.84
N TYR A 130 9.80 -9.72 7.93
CA TYR A 130 10.53 -9.13 6.80
C TYR A 130 11.97 -9.62 6.82
N SER A 131 12.50 -9.96 5.65
CA SER A 131 13.89 -10.35 5.57
C SER A 131 14.80 -9.19 6.01
N PRO A 132 15.96 -9.47 6.63
CA PRO A 132 16.94 -8.43 6.99
C PRO A 132 17.30 -7.55 5.80
N THR A 133 17.39 -8.12 4.61
CA THR A 133 17.65 -7.40 3.36
C THR A 133 16.53 -6.41 3.03
N THR A 134 15.26 -6.78 3.25
CA THR A 134 14.13 -5.87 3.00
C THR A 134 14.16 -4.69 3.96
N ILE A 135 14.44 -4.95 5.24
CA ILE A 135 14.56 -3.89 6.25
C ILE A 135 15.74 -2.98 5.93
N SER A 136 16.90 -3.54 5.55
CA SER A 136 18.08 -2.77 5.15
C SER A 136 17.76 -1.86 3.95
N ASN A 137 17.15 -2.40 2.90
CA ASN A 137 16.80 -1.60 1.71
C ASN A 137 15.83 -0.45 2.04
N ILE A 138 14.89 -0.65 2.96
CA ILE A 138 13.98 0.41 3.39
C ILE A 138 14.72 1.45 4.24
N THR A 139 15.60 1.02 5.14
CA THR A 139 16.42 1.93 5.94
C THR A 139 17.44 2.69 5.10
N ASP A 140 17.96 2.11 4.04
CA ASP A 140 18.88 2.79 3.12
C ASP A 140 18.20 3.99 2.43
N VAL A 141 16.95 3.85 2.02
CA VAL A 141 16.14 4.97 1.50
C VAL A 141 15.96 6.05 2.58
N ALA A 142 15.68 5.65 3.81
CA ALA A 142 15.57 6.57 4.95
C ALA A 142 16.89 7.30 5.25
N ILE A 143 18.03 6.62 5.12
CA ILE A 143 19.36 7.20 5.30
C ILE A 143 19.63 8.28 4.25
N GLU A 144 19.23 8.07 3.00
CA GLU A 144 19.36 9.10 1.96
C GLU A 144 18.56 10.36 2.28
N GLU A 145 17.32 10.20 2.74
CA GLU A 145 16.46 11.33 3.16
C GLU A 145 17.04 12.07 4.38
N ILE A 146 17.53 11.33 5.36
CA ILE A 146 18.22 11.90 6.55
C ILE A 146 19.47 12.65 6.12
N ASN A 147 20.26 12.13 5.19
CA ASN A 147 21.46 12.80 4.69
C ASN A 147 21.11 14.08 3.92
N LYS A 148 20.07 14.06 3.07
CA LYS A 148 19.54 15.27 2.42
C LYS A 148 19.10 16.30 3.44
N TRP A 149 18.41 15.85 4.51
CA TRP A 149 17.97 16.73 5.60
C TRP A 149 19.16 17.32 6.37
N ARG A 150 20.19 16.52 6.68
CA ARG A 150 21.42 16.98 7.36
C ARG A 150 22.21 18.01 6.53
N GLN A 151 22.22 17.85 5.23
CA GLN A 151 22.93 18.74 4.30
C GLN A 151 22.10 19.96 3.86
N ARG A 152 20.84 20.07 4.33
CA ARG A 152 20.02 21.21 3.98
C ARG A 152 20.64 22.52 4.43
N LYS A 153 20.52 23.57 3.63
CA LYS A 153 20.92 24.91 4.04
C LYS A 153 20.06 25.37 5.19
N LEU A 154 20.71 25.76 6.29
CA LEU A 154 20.03 26.37 7.44
C LEU A 154 19.57 27.78 7.07
N ASN A 155 18.50 28.24 7.74
CA ASN A 155 18.04 29.60 7.58
C ASN A 155 19.13 30.57 8.08
N LYS A 156 19.21 31.75 7.46
CA LYS A 156 20.22 32.78 7.81
C LYS A 156 20.09 33.30 9.25
N ARG A 157 18.95 33.12 9.90
CA ARG A 157 18.67 33.59 11.24
C ARG A 157 17.70 32.67 11.96
N TYR A 158 18.03 32.33 13.21
CA TYR A 158 17.16 31.61 14.15
C TYR A 158 17.02 32.45 15.41
N SER A 159 15.81 32.56 15.95
CA SER A 159 15.54 33.29 17.20
C SER A 159 15.99 32.53 18.44
N VAL A 160 15.93 31.19 18.38
CA VAL A 160 16.33 30.27 19.45
C VAL A 160 16.95 29.04 18.82
N LEU A 161 18.08 28.54 19.37
CA LEU A 161 18.72 27.30 18.97
C LEU A 161 18.86 26.40 20.21
N PHE A 162 18.26 25.23 20.15
CA PHE A 162 18.46 24.18 21.16
C PHE A 162 19.54 23.22 20.65
N ILE A 163 20.58 23.02 21.42
CA ILE A 163 21.67 22.11 21.11
C ILE A 163 21.67 21.02 22.17
N ASP A 164 21.44 19.77 21.76
CA ASP A 164 21.58 18.60 22.62
C ASP A 164 22.69 17.71 22.06
N ALA A 165 23.61 17.31 22.93
CA ALA A 165 24.75 16.47 22.57
C ALA A 165 24.50 15.04 23.10
N MET A 166 24.21 14.11 22.21
CA MET A 166 24.21 12.68 22.56
C MET A 166 25.63 12.13 22.45
N SER A 167 26.17 11.62 23.57
CA SER A 167 27.40 10.83 23.58
C SER A 167 27.08 9.41 23.14
N VAL A 168 27.48 9.04 21.94
CA VAL A 168 27.42 7.63 21.49
C VAL A 168 28.68 6.96 22.00
N LYS A 169 28.52 5.98 22.91
CA LYS A 169 29.61 5.08 23.33
C LYS A 169 29.79 3.97 22.30
#